data_17480d6b0e564f89b433b8ad91c659bd
#
_entry.id   17480d6b0e564f89b433b8ad91c659bd
#
_cell.length_a   1.000
_cell.length_b   1.000
_cell.length_c   1.000
_cell.angle_alpha   90.00
_cell.angle_beta   90.00
_cell.angle_gamma   90.00
#
_symmetry.space_group_name_H-M   'P 1'
#
loop_
_entity.id
_entity.type
_entity.pdbx_description
1 polymer ?
#
loop_
_entity_poly.entity_id
_entity_poly.type
_entity_poly.pdbx_seq_one_letter_code
_entity_poly.pdbx_strand_id
1 'polypeptide(L)'
;QNNIGYSRALVEGLKYIIPFSVDIVNMSLAVLCDEYKKEIEVLCSRIRDNGAIINVSVLNHASTSFPASLDSTLGIRGAFNVDPYKIWYNAKNEIQCVSNLTPVLVSNIDCKKTFFGGNSKATALVSGLLAKAMYTMQIDGENALKSLVIKTDWCEDDIQKEFTVQNKEKVGVELLALSEQVCDFLK
;
A
#
# COMPACT_ATOMS: atom_id res chain seq x y z
N GLN A 1 20.85 -3.25 -7.47
CA GLN A 1 20.90 -2.23 -6.40
C GLN A 1 19.91 -2.67 -5.33
N ASN A 2 20.39 -2.83 -4.09
CA ASN A 2 19.52 -3.15 -2.95
C ASN A 2 18.69 -1.89 -2.66
N ASN A 3 17.37 -2.00 -2.70
CA ASN A 3 16.43 -0.95 -2.30
C ASN A 3 16.40 -0.81 -0.77
N ILE A 4 17.55 -0.55 -0.17
CA ILE A 4 17.71 -0.35 1.28
C ILE A 4 17.92 1.14 1.50
N GLY A 5 16.99 1.76 2.23
CA GLY A 5 17.11 3.12 2.72
C GLY A 5 17.62 3.14 4.17
N TYR A 6 18.16 4.26 4.58
CA TYR A 6 18.56 4.47 5.97
C TYR A 6 17.41 5.07 6.77
N SER A 7 17.10 4.54 7.95
CA SER A 7 16.03 5.04 8.83
C SER A 7 16.23 6.52 9.19
N ARG A 8 17.49 6.98 9.31
CA ARG A 8 17.82 8.39 9.49
C ARG A 8 17.30 9.26 8.33
N ALA A 9 17.42 8.79 7.09
CA ALA A 9 16.91 9.53 5.93
C ALA A 9 15.37 9.66 5.95
N LEU A 10 14.66 8.62 6.44
CA LEU A 10 13.24 8.69 6.67
C LEU A 10 12.88 9.74 7.72
N VAL A 11 13.58 9.76 8.85
CA VAL A 11 13.40 10.77 9.91
C VAL A 11 13.56 12.18 9.36
N GLU A 12 14.63 12.44 8.61
CA GLU A 12 14.88 13.76 8.00
C GLU A 12 13.80 14.13 6.97
N GLY A 13 13.32 13.13 6.17
CA GLY A 13 12.21 13.34 5.23
C GLY A 13 10.91 13.70 5.95
N LEU A 14 10.57 13.00 7.04
CA LEU A 14 9.38 13.29 7.85
C LEU A 14 9.48 14.67 8.51
N LYS A 15 10.64 15.05 9.05
CA LYS A 15 10.87 16.41 9.59
C LYS A 15 10.68 17.47 8.52
N TYR A 16 11.19 17.22 7.32
CA TYR A 16 11.11 18.15 6.20
C TYR A 16 9.67 18.48 5.79
N ILE A 17 8.77 17.51 5.80
CA ILE A 17 7.38 17.71 5.35
C ILE A 17 6.46 18.35 6.40
N ILE A 18 6.82 18.32 7.70
CA ILE A 18 5.98 18.87 8.78
C ILE A 18 5.53 20.32 8.55
N PRO A 19 6.39 21.26 8.09
CA PRO A 19 5.98 22.64 7.87
C PRO A 19 5.07 22.84 6.66
N PHE A 20 4.88 21.84 5.83
CA PHE A 20 4.03 21.93 4.64
C PHE A 20 2.64 21.35 4.94
N SER A 21 1.61 22.00 4.41
CA SER A 21 0.23 21.47 4.44
C SER A 21 0.09 20.39 3.36
N VAL A 22 0.45 19.16 3.71
CA VAL A 22 0.29 18.00 2.82
C VAL A 22 -0.97 17.23 3.19
N ASP A 23 -1.74 16.79 2.21
CA ASP A 23 -2.96 16.01 2.45
C ASP A 23 -2.66 14.51 2.59
N ILE A 24 -1.69 14.00 1.82
CA ILE A 24 -1.36 12.57 1.78
C ILE A 24 0.16 12.39 1.78
N VAL A 25 0.62 11.49 2.64
CA VAL A 25 2.00 10.98 2.64
C VAL A 25 1.97 9.51 2.24
N ASN A 26 2.76 9.11 1.23
CA ASN A 26 2.88 7.71 0.81
C ASN A 26 4.24 7.15 1.18
N MET A 27 4.26 6.11 2.00
CA MET A 27 5.47 5.41 2.45
C MET A 27 5.43 3.94 2.05
N SER A 28 6.02 3.62 0.89
CA SER A 28 6.17 2.23 0.41
C SER A 28 7.44 1.60 0.96
N LEU A 29 7.55 1.54 2.29
CA LEU A 29 8.73 1.05 3.01
C LEU A 29 8.35 0.40 4.35
N ALA A 30 9.29 -0.35 4.92
CA ALA A 30 9.25 -0.83 6.30
C ALA A 30 10.59 -0.55 6.99
N VAL A 31 10.55 -0.29 8.29
CA VAL A 31 11.74 -0.05 9.14
C VAL A 31 12.01 -1.30 9.97
N LEU A 32 13.20 -1.87 9.82
CA LEU A 32 13.59 -3.12 10.48
C LEU A 32 14.46 -2.91 11.72
N CYS A 33 15.07 -1.72 11.87
CA CYS A 33 15.89 -1.39 13.02
C CYS A 33 15.11 -0.59 14.07
N ASP A 34 15.47 -0.73 15.33
CA ASP A 34 14.76 -0.09 16.44
C ASP A 34 15.23 1.34 16.75
N GLU A 35 16.41 1.72 16.26
CA GLU A 35 17.11 2.96 16.63
C GLU A 35 16.25 4.24 16.49
N TYR A 36 15.44 4.33 15.41
CA TYR A 36 14.65 5.53 15.11
C TYR A 36 13.13 5.34 15.27
N LYS A 37 12.67 4.19 15.73
CA LYS A 37 11.21 3.90 15.78
C LYS A 37 10.44 4.94 16.57
N LYS A 38 10.90 5.29 17.77
CA LYS A 38 10.23 6.28 18.62
C LYS A 38 10.15 7.67 17.98
N GLU A 39 11.21 8.08 17.31
CA GLU A 39 11.24 9.37 16.63
C GLU A 39 10.30 9.39 15.42
N ILE A 40 10.28 8.31 14.63
CA ILE A 40 9.35 8.13 13.49
C ILE A 40 7.91 8.16 13.98
N GLU A 41 7.57 7.47 15.07
CA GLU A 41 6.23 7.48 15.67
C GLU A 41 5.77 8.90 16.04
N VAL A 42 6.61 9.67 16.73
CA VAL A 42 6.31 11.07 17.09
C VAL A 42 6.12 11.93 15.85
N LEU A 43 6.95 11.75 14.83
CA LEU A 43 6.85 12.54 13.59
C LEU A 43 5.59 12.19 12.81
N CYS A 44 5.24 10.90 12.70
CA CYS A 44 3.99 10.45 12.08
C CYS A 44 2.76 11.02 12.81
N SER A 45 2.75 11.00 14.14
CA SER A 45 1.66 11.60 14.92
C SER A 45 1.51 13.08 14.62
N ARG A 46 2.60 13.85 14.59
CA ARG A 46 2.56 15.28 14.26
C ARG A 46 2.05 15.56 12.85
N ILE A 47 2.46 14.76 11.87
CA ILE A 47 2.01 14.91 10.48
C ILE A 47 0.51 14.61 10.38
N ARG A 48 0.02 13.57 11.08
CA ARG A 48 -1.40 13.27 11.16
C ARG A 48 -2.20 14.38 11.86
N ASP A 49 -1.68 14.93 12.97
CA ASP A 49 -2.31 16.03 13.71
C ASP A 49 -2.44 17.29 12.85
N ASN A 50 -1.56 17.47 11.87
CA ASN A 50 -1.66 18.51 10.84
C ASN A 50 -2.71 18.20 9.74
N GLY A 51 -3.42 17.07 9.82
CA GLY A 51 -4.51 16.69 8.92
C GLY A 51 -4.13 15.76 7.78
N ALA A 52 -2.87 15.33 7.65
CA ALA A 52 -2.44 14.42 6.60
C ALA A 52 -2.85 12.97 6.86
N ILE A 53 -3.19 12.23 5.80
CA ILE A 53 -3.28 10.76 5.83
C ILE A 53 -1.91 10.19 5.48
N ILE A 54 -1.37 9.33 6.35
CA ILE A 54 -0.08 8.68 6.13
C ILE A 54 -0.32 7.23 5.71
N ASN A 55 -0.22 6.95 4.44
CA ASN A 55 -0.36 5.62 3.85
C ASN A 55 0.95 4.86 3.93
N VAL A 56 0.96 3.70 4.56
CA VAL A 56 2.17 2.90 4.78
C VAL A 56 1.99 1.47 4.31
N SER A 57 2.93 1.02 3.50
CA SER A 57 2.98 -0.37 3.04
C SER A 57 3.42 -1.32 4.14
N VAL A 58 2.68 -2.41 4.33
CA VAL A 58 3.18 -3.54 5.11
C VAL A 58 4.34 -4.20 4.36
N LEU A 59 5.32 -4.70 5.09
CA LEU A 59 6.41 -5.51 4.52
C LEU A 59 5.82 -6.72 3.78
N ASN A 60 6.29 -6.99 2.55
CA ASN A 60 5.82 -8.14 1.80
C ASN A 60 6.05 -9.44 2.59
N HIS A 61 5.07 -10.33 2.56
CA HIS A 61 5.03 -11.61 3.29
C HIS A 61 4.96 -11.50 4.83
N ALA A 62 4.73 -10.30 5.37
CA ALA A 62 4.46 -10.10 6.79
C ALA A 62 2.98 -9.78 7.04
N SER A 63 2.47 -10.14 8.22
CA SER A 63 1.12 -9.76 8.66
C SER A 63 1.06 -8.30 9.10
N THR A 64 2.14 -7.81 9.69
CA THR A 64 2.31 -6.45 10.19
C THR A 64 3.75 -5.97 10.01
N SER A 65 3.99 -4.68 10.04
CA SER A 65 5.33 -4.09 10.03
C SER A 65 5.30 -2.64 10.49
N PHE A 66 6.44 -2.16 11.03
CA PHE A 66 6.60 -0.76 11.40
C PHE A 66 7.07 0.07 10.18
N PRO A 67 6.53 1.27 9.94
CA PRO A 67 5.54 2.03 10.73
C PRO A 67 4.07 1.81 10.31
N ALA A 68 3.74 0.80 9.50
CA ALA A 68 2.38 0.52 9.05
C ALA A 68 1.40 0.18 10.20
N SER A 69 1.92 -0.31 11.33
CA SER A 69 1.16 -0.68 12.52
C SER A 69 0.94 0.47 13.53
N LEU A 70 1.38 1.68 13.21
CA LEU A 70 1.17 2.84 14.08
C LEU A 70 -0.29 3.35 13.99
N ASP A 71 -0.87 3.75 15.13
CA ASP A 71 -2.18 4.39 15.18
C ASP A 71 -2.27 5.68 14.36
N SER A 72 -1.13 6.34 14.14
CA SER A 72 -1.03 7.57 13.34
C SER A 72 -0.94 7.31 11.84
N THR A 73 -0.92 6.06 11.39
CA THR A 73 -0.80 5.70 9.98
C THR A 73 -1.96 4.84 9.50
N LEU A 74 -2.20 4.83 8.21
CA LEU A 74 -3.05 3.88 7.53
C LEU A 74 -2.18 2.75 6.98
N GLY A 75 -2.11 1.64 7.72
CA GLY A 75 -1.40 0.44 7.28
C GLY A 75 -2.13 -0.25 6.13
N ILE A 76 -1.41 -0.56 5.04
CA ILE A 76 -2.00 -1.07 3.81
C ILE A 76 -1.35 -2.39 3.41
N ARG A 77 -2.20 -3.39 3.19
CA ARG A 77 -1.87 -4.68 2.56
C ARG A 77 -2.49 -4.79 1.18
N GLY A 78 -1.94 -5.68 0.38
CA GLY A 78 -2.51 -6.02 -0.91
C GLY A 78 -3.23 -7.36 -0.90
N ALA A 79 -4.31 -7.46 -1.67
CA ALA A 79 -4.98 -8.71 -2.02
C ALA A 79 -5.41 -8.68 -3.49
N PHE A 80 -5.52 -9.85 -4.13
CA PHE A 80 -5.88 -9.92 -5.56
C PHE A 80 -7.37 -9.68 -5.81
N ASN A 81 -8.24 -10.08 -4.86
CA ASN A 81 -9.70 -10.04 -4.97
C ASN A 81 -10.34 -8.69 -4.67
N VAL A 82 -9.55 -7.71 -4.31
CA VAL A 82 -10.07 -6.35 -4.07
C VAL A 82 -10.21 -5.62 -5.41
N ASP A 83 -11.37 -5.01 -5.63
CA ASP A 83 -11.60 -4.13 -6.77
C ASP A 83 -10.50 -3.05 -6.85
N PRO A 84 -9.86 -2.81 -8.01
CA PRO A 84 -8.77 -1.84 -8.13
C PRO A 84 -9.20 -0.38 -7.87
N TYR A 85 -10.50 -0.09 -7.83
CA TYR A 85 -11.04 1.26 -7.55
C TYR A 85 -11.66 1.39 -6.16
N LYS A 86 -11.55 0.34 -5.33
CA LYS A 86 -12.14 0.26 -3.99
C LYS A 86 -11.14 -0.27 -2.98
N ILE A 87 -11.50 -0.20 -1.71
CA ILE A 87 -10.69 -0.71 -0.61
C ILE A 87 -11.55 -1.47 0.39
N TRP A 88 -10.93 -2.35 1.16
CA TRP A 88 -11.48 -2.85 2.41
C TRP A 88 -10.85 -2.07 3.56
N TYR A 89 -11.62 -1.74 4.57
CA TYR A 89 -11.12 -1.01 5.72
C TYR A 89 -11.74 -1.54 7.01
N ASN A 90 -10.91 -1.90 7.99
CA ASN A 90 -11.36 -2.31 9.31
C ASN A 90 -10.52 -1.60 10.37
N ALA A 91 -11.13 -0.63 11.05
CA ALA A 91 -10.46 0.17 12.07
C ALA A 91 -10.00 -0.63 13.30
N LYS A 92 -10.49 -1.86 13.50
CA LYS A 92 -10.12 -2.73 14.62
C LYS A 92 -8.86 -3.53 14.35
N ASN A 93 -8.43 -3.62 13.10
CA ASN A 93 -7.24 -4.34 12.73
C ASN A 93 -6.01 -3.46 12.93
N GLU A 94 -4.89 -4.04 13.31
CA GLU A 94 -3.59 -3.36 13.39
C GLU A 94 -3.19 -2.79 12.01
N ILE A 95 -3.39 -3.57 10.95
CA ILE A 95 -3.31 -3.12 9.57
C ILE A 95 -4.74 -2.92 9.06
N GLN A 96 -5.15 -1.69 8.87
CA GLN A 96 -6.56 -1.34 8.70
C GLN A 96 -7.06 -1.51 7.26
N CYS A 97 -6.20 -1.36 6.26
CA CYS A 97 -6.61 -1.24 4.87
C CYS A 97 -6.10 -2.39 3.99
N VAL A 98 -6.96 -2.86 3.10
CA VAL A 98 -6.62 -3.82 2.03
C VAL A 98 -6.99 -3.22 0.68
N SER A 99 -6.08 -3.29 -0.28
CA SER A 99 -6.28 -2.83 -1.63
C SER A 99 -5.74 -3.81 -2.66
N ASN A 100 -6.05 -3.60 -3.93
CA ASN A 100 -5.64 -4.47 -5.02
C ASN A 100 -4.13 -4.50 -5.20
N LEU A 101 -3.53 -5.70 -5.22
CA LEU A 101 -2.10 -5.88 -5.42
C LEU A 101 -1.72 -6.41 -6.82
N THR A 102 -2.71 -6.64 -7.71
CA THR A 102 -2.44 -7.14 -9.07
C THR A 102 -1.33 -6.33 -9.73
N PRO A 103 -0.26 -6.97 -10.21
CA PRO A 103 0.85 -6.25 -10.84
C PRO A 103 0.40 -5.43 -12.05
N VAL A 104 1.00 -4.27 -12.22
CA VAL A 104 0.80 -3.39 -13.37
C VAL A 104 2.12 -3.16 -14.08
N LEU A 105 2.06 -2.98 -15.40
CA LEU A 105 3.24 -2.69 -16.21
C LEU A 105 3.56 -1.19 -16.10
N VAL A 106 4.73 -0.87 -15.61
CA VAL A 106 5.21 0.52 -15.43
C VAL A 106 6.54 0.74 -16.15
N SER A 107 6.84 1.99 -16.44
CA SER A 107 8.17 2.38 -16.94
C SER A 107 9.19 2.37 -15.79
N ASN A 108 10.34 1.77 -16.02
CA ASN A 108 11.48 1.80 -15.11
C ASN A 108 12.40 2.99 -15.44
N ILE A 109 13.38 3.24 -14.57
CA ILE A 109 14.38 4.30 -14.69
C ILE A 109 15.18 4.21 -16.02
N ASP A 110 15.35 3.00 -16.56
CA ASP A 110 16.03 2.73 -17.84
C ASP A 110 15.10 2.86 -19.06
N CYS A 111 13.92 3.47 -18.93
CA CYS A 111 12.87 3.54 -19.93
C CYS A 111 12.35 2.15 -20.39
N LYS A 112 12.71 1.08 -19.69
CA LYS A 112 12.18 -0.26 -19.90
C LYS A 112 10.91 -0.45 -19.11
N LYS A 113 10.05 -1.34 -19.57
CA LYS A 113 8.86 -1.72 -18.84
C LYS A 113 9.17 -2.81 -17.82
N THR A 114 8.61 -2.71 -16.63
CA THR A 114 8.70 -3.71 -15.56
C THR A 114 7.37 -3.87 -14.86
N PHE A 115 7.12 -5.04 -14.27
CA PHE A 115 5.94 -5.23 -13.43
C PHE A 115 6.17 -4.63 -12.04
N PHE A 116 5.19 -3.85 -11.59
CA PHE A 116 5.13 -3.28 -10.25
C PHE A 116 3.92 -3.84 -9.52
N GLY A 117 4.15 -4.52 -8.41
CA GLY A 117 3.13 -5.21 -7.62
C GLY A 117 3.43 -5.18 -6.12
N GLY A 118 2.74 -6.07 -5.38
CA GLY A 118 2.90 -6.21 -3.94
C GLY A 118 2.28 -5.07 -3.12
N ASN A 119 2.58 -5.06 -1.82
CA ASN A 119 2.01 -4.09 -0.89
C ASN A 119 2.37 -2.63 -1.24
N SER A 120 3.56 -2.40 -1.81
CA SER A 120 3.96 -1.07 -2.29
C SER A 120 3.04 -0.53 -3.39
N LYS A 121 2.62 -1.41 -4.34
CA LYS A 121 1.64 -1.03 -5.38
C LYS A 121 0.27 -0.76 -4.76
N ALA A 122 -0.18 -1.61 -3.84
CA ALA A 122 -1.46 -1.41 -3.14
C ALA A 122 -1.48 -0.06 -2.40
N THR A 123 -0.40 0.30 -1.72
CA THR A 123 -0.26 1.57 -1.00
C THR A 123 -0.29 2.78 -1.94
N ALA A 124 0.44 2.72 -3.05
CA ALA A 124 0.41 3.77 -4.06
C ALA A 124 -0.99 3.93 -4.69
N LEU A 125 -1.68 2.81 -4.91
CA LEU A 125 -3.06 2.81 -5.43
C LEU A 125 -4.02 3.51 -4.45
N VAL A 126 -3.98 3.17 -3.15
CA VAL A 126 -4.81 3.83 -2.13
C VAL A 126 -4.53 5.33 -2.10
N SER A 127 -3.26 5.75 -2.14
CA SER A 127 -2.89 7.17 -2.17
C SER A 127 -3.49 7.88 -3.37
N GLY A 128 -3.43 7.27 -4.55
CA GLY A 128 -4.01 7.83 -5.77
C GLY A 128 -5.55 7.89 -5.74
N LEU A 129 -6.21 6.86 -5.18
CA LEU A 129 -7.67 6.83 -5.02
C LEU A 129 -8.15 7.91 -4.04
N LEU A 130 -7.46 8.07 -2.90
CA LEU A 130 -7.75 9.11 -1.92
C LEU A 130 -7.59 10.51 -2.54
N ALA A 131 -6.46 10.78 -3.18
CA ALA A 131 -6.20 12.07 -3.82
C ALA A 131 -7.27 12.40 -4.88
N LYS A 132 -7.65 11.40 -5.69
CA LYS A 132 -8.72 11.55 -6.68
C LYS A 132 -10.06 11.86 -6.02
N ALA A 133 -10.45 11.12 -4.98
CA ALA A 133 -11.72 11.34 -4.28
C ALA A 133 -11.76 12.72 -3.62
N MET A 134 -10.70 13.12 -2.90
CA MET A 134 -10.57 14.44 -2.29
C MET A 134 -10.73 15.56 -3.32
N TYR A 135 -10.03 15.45 -4.44
CA TYR A 135 -10.07 16.45 -5.50
C TYR A 135 -11.43 16.52 -6.20
N THR A 136 -11.97 15.36 -6.63
CA THR A 136 -13.21 15.33 -7.42
C THR A 136 -14.46 15.62 -6.61
N MET A 137 -14.50 15.21 -5.35
CA MET A 137 -15.66 15.38 -4.47
C MET A 137 -15.54 16.60 -3.54
N GLN A 138 -14.39 17.27 -3.52
CA GLN A 138 -14.09 18.41 -2.66
C GLN A 138 -14.34 18.09 -1.17
N ILE A 139 -13.85 16.93 -0.71
CA ILE A 139 -13.99 16.41 0.64
C ILE A 139 -12.62 16.20 1.29
N ASP A 140 -12.61 16.13 2.63
CA ASP A 140 -11.40 15.79 3.38
C ASP A 140 -11.00 14.32 3.22
N GLY A 141 -9.82 13.97 3.73
CA GLY A 141 -9.26 12.63 3.60
C GLY A 141 -10.07 11.54 4.28
N GLU A 142 -10.71 11.83 5.43
CA GLU A 142 -11.53 10.86 6.15
C GLU A 142 -12.81 10.51 5.37
N ASN A 143 -13.48 11.51 4.82
CA ASN A 143 -14.65 11.31 3.97
C ASN A 143 -14.27 10.66 2.63
N ALA A 144 -13.10 10.99 2.08
CA ALA A 144 -12.56 10.31 0.90
C ALA A 144 -12.32 8.82 1.18
N LEU A 145 -11.68 8.49 2.31
CA LEU A 145 -11.49 7.10 2.74
C LEU A 145 -12.83 6.34 2.82
N LYS A 146 -13.81 6.91 3.53
CA LYS A 146 -15.15 6.31 3.66
C LYS A 146 -15.85 6.07 2.32
N SER A 147 -15.68 6.95 1.35
CA SER A 147 -16.30 6.84 0.01
C SER A 147 -15.76 5.67 -0.84
N LEU A 148 -14.55 5.21 -0.52
CA LEU A 148 -13.87 4.13 -1.22
C LEU A 148 -14.13 2.74 -0.63
N VAL A 149 -14.58 2.69 0.63
CA VAL A 149 -14.74 1.44 1.39
C VAL A 149 -15.94 0.65 0.91
N ILE A 150 -15.72 -0.64 0.60
CA ILE A 150 -16.78 -1.60 0.25
C ILE A 150 -16.92 -2.76 1.24
N LYS A 151 -15.97 -2.91 2.16
CA LYS A 151 -15.98 -3.92 3.21
C LYS A 151 -15.35 -3.35 4.48
N THR A 152 -16.06 -3.42 5.61
CA THR A 152 -15.65 -2.82 6.89
C THR A 152 -15.24 -3.83 7.96
N ASP A 153 -15.41 -5.11 7.71
CA ASP A 153 -15.21 -6.21 8.66
C ASP A 153 -14.24 -7.28 8.15
N TRP A 154 -13.34 -6.89 7.25
CA TRP A 154 -12.38 -7.83 6.69
C TRP A 154 -11.44 -8.42 7.76
N CYS A 155 -11.04 -9.68 7.58
CA CYS A 155 -10.08 -10.39 8.42
C CYS A 155 -9.06 -11.14 7.56
N GLU A 156 -8.06 -11.74 8.18
CA GLU A 156 -6.99 -12.49 7.50
C GLU A 156 -7.54 -13.62 6.61
N ASP A 157 -8.60 -14.30 7.05
CA ASP A 157 -9.22 -15.37 6.27
C ASP A 157 -9.79 -14.89 4.94
N ASP A 158 -10.22 -13.65 4.84
CA ASP A 158 -10.73 -13.07 3.60
C ASP A 158 -9.63 -12.96 2.55
N ILE A 159 -8.41 -12.68 2.99
CA ILE A 159 -7.22 -12.59 2.13
C ILE A 159 -6.72 -13.99 1.76
N GLN A 160 -6.77 -14.94 2.69
CA GLN A 160 -6.24 -16.31 2.50
C GLN A 160 -7.16 -17.19 1.63
N LYS A 161 -8.47 -17.01 1.71
CA LYS A 161 -9.45 -17.79 0.91
C LYS A 161 -9.22 -17.71 -0.58
N GLU A 162 -8.53 -16.69 -1.06
CA GLU A 162 -8.21 -16.54 -2.48
C GLU A 162 -7.22 -17.56 -3.01
N PHE A 163 -6.32 -18.06 -2.17
CA PHE A 163 -5.31 -19.03 -2.59
C PHE A 163 -5.80 -20.46 -2.55
N THR A 164 -6.99 -20.74 -2.04
CA THR A 164 -7.65 -22.02 -2.17
C THR A 164 -8.32 -22.11 -3.55
N VAL A 165 -7.50 -22.24 -4.58
CA VAL A 165 -7.98 -22.51 -5.94
C VAL A 165 -8.71 -23.84 -5.95
N GLN A 166 -10.01 -23.81 -6.17
CA GLN A 166 -10.84 -25.00 -6.32
C GLN A 166 -10.49 -25.85 -7.55
N ASN A 167 -9.55 -25.40 -8.41
CA ASN A 167 -9.07 -26.11 -9.59
C ASN A 167 -7.59 -25.80 -9.85
N LYS A 168 -6.68 -26.56 -9.22
CA LYS A 168 -5.23 -26.46 -9.46
C LYS A 168 -4.84 -26.64 -10.95
N GLU A 169 -5.61 -27.39 -11.72
CA GLU A 169 -5.35 -27.62 -13.14
C GLU A 169 -5.61 -26.38 -14.02
N LYS A 170 -6.65 -25.58 -13.74
CA LYS A 170 -6.95 -24.36 -14.52
C LYS A 170 -5.94 -23.26 -14.30
N VAL A 171 -5.46 -23.10 -13.07
CA VAL A 171 -4.46 -22.06 -12.75
C VAL A 171 -3.09 -22.35 -13.37
N GLY A 172 -2.71 -23.62 -13.44
CA GLY A 172 -1.48 -24.04 -14.13
C GLY A 172 -1.50 -23.71 -15.62
N VAL A 173 -2.63 -23.89 -16.29
CA VAL A 173 -2.78 -23.60 -17.72
C VAL A 173 -2.83 -22.09 -18.00
N GLU A 174 -3.50 -21.30 -17.17
CA GLU A 174 -3.55 -19.85 -17.34
C GLU A 174 -2.20 -19.17 -17.06
N LEU A 175 -1.45 -19.65 -16.06
CA LEU A 175 -0.10 -19.14 -15.78
C LEU A 175 0.91 -19.49 -16.88
N LEU A 176 0.80 -20.68 -17.49
CA LEU A 176 1.62 -21.08 -18.63
C LEU A 176 1.30 -20.23 -19.88
N ALA A 177 0.00 -20.00 -20.16
CA ALA A 177 -0.42 -19.15 -21.28
C ALA A 177 0.04 -17.70 -21.10
N LEU A 178 -0.03 -17.16 -19.87
CA LEU A 178 0.49 -15.83 -19.53
C LEU A 178 2.03 -15.78 -19.67
N SER A 179 2.76 -16.83 -19.29
CA SER A 179 4.22 -16.88 -19.41
C SER A 179 4.66 -16.96 -20.87
N GLU A 180 3.95 -17.68 -21.74
CA GLU A 180 4.23 -17.73 -23.17
C GLU A 180 3.92 -16.40 -23.87
N GLN A 181 2.80 -15.76 -23.56
CA GLN A 181 2.46 -14.42 -24.08
C GLN A 181 3.46 -13.36 -23.62
N VAL A 182 3.96 -13.43 -22.39
CA VAL A 182 5.00 -12.52 -21.89
C VAL A 182 6.34 -12.77 -22.57
N CYS A 183 6.71 -14.04 -22.85
CA CYS A 183 7.92 -14.38 -23.58
C CYS A 183 7.90 -13.92 -25.02
N ASP A 184 6.75 -13.97 -25.70
CA ASP A 184 6.61 -13.50 -27.09
C ASP A 184 6.58 -11.97 -27.19
N PHE A 185 6.19 -11.28 -26.12
CA PHE A 185 6.21 -9.81 -26.05
C PHE A 185 7.61 -9.24 -25.72
N LEU A 186 8.53 -10.08 -25.22
CA LEU A 186 9.89 -9.69 -24.83
C LEU A 186 10.95 -10.07 -25.89
N LYS A 187 10.56 -10.69 -27.00
CA LYS A 187 11.40 -10.92 -28.20
C LYS A 187 11.24 -9.75 -29.18
#